data_80e794d59dd779962a0c5ca201eaea26
#
_entry.id   80e794d59dd779962a0c5ca201eaea26
#
_cell.length_a   1.000
_cell.length_b   1.000
_cell.length_c   1.000
_cell.angle_alpha   90.00
_cell.angle_beta   90.00
_cell.angle_gamma   90.00
#
_symmetry.space_group_name_H-M   'P 1'
#
loop_
_entity.id
_entity.type
_entity.pdbx_description
1 polymer ?
#
loop_
_entity_poly.entity_id
_entity_poly.type
_entity_poly.pdbx_seq_one_letter_code
_entity_poly.pdbx_strand_id
1 'polypeptide(L)'
;MRPAVIIAVLTAFAIPALAQAQGITPSREEVIALTSGWEGERFEDGRPRVPDAILERMKNVNLEEAWSVLRGKGFEWQFEGRWKHVHLEDTATMVGRALTATFAPKRPDLDEALTKKGRGEGHVGGRNSWPIDMLETGDVYVANAFGSYEGGPLIGGNLSTAIFKNSGNGVVFDGSVRDIAQMETMDGFTAWVRDWHPSYNYDNMLVSINRPTRIGDALVLPGDVVLANRGGVMFIPPALAELVVKTAELVQLRDMFGFERIKEGTYTPGQIDQRWTDEMEKDFSQWLNDHIDALPVPKEQIQELLKERTW
;
A
#
# COMPACT_ATOMS: atom_id res chain seq x y z
N MET A 1 76.87 -20.79 -11.77
CA MET A 1 75.98 -19.63 -11.85
C MET A 1 74.57 -20.13 -11.69
N ARG A 2 73.88 -19.78 -10.59
CA ARG A 2 72.48 -20.14 -10.36
C ARG A 2 71.63 -18.89 -10.68
N PRO A 3 70.54 -19.01 -11.41
CA PRO A 3 69.67 -17.83 -11.69
C PRO A 3 68.82 -17.50 -10.46
N ALA A 4 68.80 -16.21 -10.10
CA ALA A 4 67.93 -15.68 -9.08
C ALA A 4 66.53 -15.53 -9.62
N VAL A 5 65.54 -16.17 -8.96
CA VAL A 5 64.09 -15.97 -9.25
C VAL A 5 63.63 -14.78 -8.45
N ILE A 6 63.23 -13.71 -9.18
CA ILE A 6 62.59 -12.52 -8.58
C ILE A 6 61.08 -12.84 -8.51
N ILE A 7 60.54 -13.02 -7.29
CA ILE A 7 59.11 -13.12 -7.04
C ILE A 7 58.61 -11.68 -6.87
N ALA A 8 57.86 -11.19 -7.87
CA ALA A 8 57.10 -9.96 -7.75
C ALA A 8 55.83 -10.18 -6.92
N VAL A 9 55.79 -9.62 -5.72
CA VAL A 9 54.60 -9.60 -4.87
C VAL A 9 53.70 -8.44 -5.37
N LEU A 10 52.62 -8.79 -6.08
CA LEU A 10 51.55 -7.84 -6.39
C LEU A 10 50.72 -7.59 -5.13
N THR A 11 50.95 -6.49 -4.44
CA THR A 11 50.07 -5.97 -3.40
C THR A 11 48.83 -5.37 -4.06
N ALA A 12 47.71 -6.10 -4.05
CA ALA A 12 46.39 -5.56 -4.41
C ALA A 12 45.99 -4.55 -3.32
N PHE A 13 46.06 -3.28 -3.63
CA PHE A 13 45.41 -2.24 -2.82
C PHE A 13 43.88 -2.44 -2.95
N ALA A 14 43.25 -3.01 -1.94
CA ALA A 14 41.81 -2.90 -1.76
C ALA A 14 41.48 -1.44 -1.51
N ILE A 15 40.93 -0.75 -2.50
CA ILE A 15 40.31 0.56 -2.33
C ILE A 15 39.14 0.33 -1.38
N PRO A 16 39.12 0.94 -0.17
CA PRO A 16 37.94 0.82 0.69
C PRO A 16 36.78 1.44 -0.10
N ALA A 17 35.73 0.63 -0.35
CA ALA A 17 34.48 1.18 -0.80
C ALA A 17 34.08 2.24 0.22
N LEU A 18 34.12 3.51 -0.17
CA LEU A 18 33.60 4.59 0.63
C LEU A 18 32.14 4.21 0.91
N ALA A 19 31.83 3.90 2.14
CA ALA A 19 30.46 3.74 2.61
C ALA A 19 29.76 5.07 2.29
N GLN A 20 29.07 5.13 1.15
CA GLN A 20 28.25 6.28 0.83
C GLN A 20 27.16 6.32 1.90
N ALA A 21 27.15 7.38 2.68
CA ALA A 21 26.10 7.61 3.64
C ALA A 21 24.75 7.50 2.88
N GLN A 22 23.90 6.59 3.31
CA GLN A 22 22.63 6.27 2.64
C GLN A 22 21.83 7.55 2.36
N GLY A 23 21.29 7.69 1.14
CA GLY A 23 20.43 8.80 0.72
C GLY A 23 19.13 8.86 1.54
N ILE A 24 18.47 10.01 1.53
CA ILE A 24 17.09 10.12 2.02
C ILE A 24 16.20 9.19 1.20
N THR A 25 16.47 9.13 -0.10
CA THR A 25 15.87 8.20 -1.05
C THR A 25 16.85 7.05 -1.31
N PRO A 26 16.43 5.78 -1.23
CA PRO A 26 17.29 4.63 -1.57
C PRO A 26 17.58 4.59 -3.05
N SER A 27 18.65 3.87 -3.44
CA SER A 27 18.87 3.56 -4.84
C SER A 27 17.79 2.60 -5.37
N ARG A 28 17.63 2.56 -6.69
CA ARG A 28 16.71 1.63 -7.36
C ARG A 28 16.97 0.18 -6.95
N GLU A 29 18.24 -0.21 -6.87
CA GLU A 29 18.67 -1.56 -6.49
C GLU A 29 18.30 -1.89 -5.04
N GLU A 30 18.40 -0.91 -4.12
CA GLU A 30 17.96 -1.08 -2.73
C GLU A 30 16.45 -1.30 -2.65
N VAL A 31 15.63 -0.55 -3.40
CA VAL A 31 14.17 -0.75 -3.44
C VAL A 31 13.82 -2.11 -4.01
N ILE A 32 14.47 -2.55 -5.08
CA ILE A 32 14.29 -3.88 -5.66
C ILE A 32 14.64 -4.98 -4.65
N ALA A 33 15.76 -4.83 -3.92
CA ALA A 33 16.16 -5.80 -2.91
C ALA A 33 15.16 -5.90 -1.75
N LEU A 34 14.61 -4.76 -1.29
CA LEU A 34 13.59 -4.71 -0.26
C LEU A 34 12.25 -5.33 -0.70
N THR A 35 11.96 -5.31 -1.99
CA THR A 35 10.70 -5.80 -2.58
C THR A 35 10.93 -6.98 -3.53
N SER A 36 11.91 -7.84 -3.21
CA SER A 36 12.38 -8.94 -4.06
C SER A 36 11.32 -10.03 -4.34
N GLY A 37 10.24 -10.09 -3.54
CA GLY A 37 9.11 -10.98 -3.81
C GLY A 37 8.24 -10.57 -5.01
N TRP A 38 8.48 -9.39 -5.62
CA TRP A 38 7.76 -8.91 -6.79
C TRP A 38 8.57 -9.12 -8.07
N GLU A 39 8.03 -9.88 -9.01
CA GLU A 39 8.66 -10.21 -10.31
C GLU A 39 8.07 -9.41 -11.50
N GLY A 40 7.01 -8.59 -11.26
CA GLY A 40 6.34 -7.80 -12.30
C GLY A 40 7.05 -6.49 -12.63
N GLU A 41 6.34 -5.62 -13.37
CA GLU A 41 6.82 -4.29 -13.71
C GLU A 41 7.19 -3.45 -12.48
N ARG A 42 8.13 -2.51 -12.68
CA ARG A 42 8.58 -1.57 -11.66
C ARG A 42 8.63 -0.15 -12.20
N PHE A 43 8.41 0.80 -11.33
CA PHE A 43 8.69 2.21 -11.59
C PHE A 43 10.21 2.45 -11.74
N GLU A 44 10.58 3.64 -12.22
CA GLU A 44 11.99 4.04 -12.37
C GLU A 44 12.75 3.99 -11.03
N ASP A 45 12.10 4.32 -9.93
CA ASP A 45 12.66 4.27 -8.57
C ASP A 45 12.77 2.84 -7.99
N GLY A 46 12.33 1.82 -8.72
CA GLY A 46 12.40 0.41 -8.34
C GLY A 46 11.17 -0.11 -7.61
N ARG A 47 10.20 0.74 -7.24
CA ARG A 47 8.96 0.30 -6.58
C ARG A 47 8.17 -0.68 -7.47
N PRO A 48 7.55 -1.73 -6.89
CA PRO A 48 6.60 -2.56 -7.59
C PRO A 48 5.47 -1.75 -8.25
N ARG A 49 5.15 -2.09 -9.49
CA ARG A 49 4.02 -1.53 -10.23
C ARG A 49 2.95 -2.58 -10.43
N VAL A 50 2.13 -2.80 -9.41
CA VAL A 50 0.94 -3.66 -9.54
C VAL A 50 0.05 -3.10 -10.65
N PRO A 51 -0.45 -3.93 -11.60
CA PRO A 51 -1.27 -3.46 -12.71
C PRO A 51 -2.52 -2.70 -12.26
N ASP A 52 -2.86 -1.62 -12.98
CA ASP A 52 -4.03 -0.80 -12.65
C ASP A 52 -5.34 -1.60 -12.70
N ALA A 53 -5.42 -2.62 -13.56
CA ALA A 53 -6.57 -3.52 -13.61
C ALA A 53 -6.77 -4.31 -12.30
N ILE A 54 -5.70 -4.67 -11.61
CA ILE A 54 -5.77 -5.33 -10.29
C ILE A 54 -6.20 -4.31 -9.23
N LEU A 55 -5.67 -3.09 -9.26
CA LEU A 55 -6.07 -2.03 -8.32
C LEU A 55 -7.55 -1.66 -8.48
N GLU A 56 -8.05 -1.63 -9.70
CA GLU A 56 -9.47 -1.35 -9.95
C GLU A 56 -10.38 -2.43 -9.36
N ARG A 57 -10.05 -3.70 -9.56
CA ARG A 57 -10.77 -4.84 -8.96
C ARG A 57 -10.64 -4.86 -7.44
N MET A 58 -9.47 -4.45 -6.90
CA MET A 58 -9.22 -4.37 -5.46
C MET A 58 -10.19 -3.40 -4.75
N LYS A 59 -10.75 -2.41 -5.43
CA LYS A 59 -11.75 -1.50 -4.85
C LYS A 59 -13.01 -2.21 -4.35
N ASN A 60 -13.30 -3.40 -4.89
CA ASN A 60 -14.44 -4.22 -4.49
C ASN A 60 -14.11 -5.25 -3.40
N VAL A 61 -12.86 -5.33 -2.97
CA VAL A 61 -12.40 -6.27 -1.94
C VAL A 61 -12.72 -5.71 -0.56
N ASN A 62 -13.30 -6.52 0.32
CA ASN A 62 -13.50 -6.18 1.72
C ASN A 62 -12.20 -6.40 2.53
N LEU A 63 -12.04 -5.65 3.61
CA LEU A 63 -10.86 -5.78 4.48
C LEU A 63 -10.74 -7.18 5.10
N GLU A 64 -11.86 -7.81 5.44
CA GLU A 64 -11.95 -9.15 6.02
C GLU A 64 -11.45 -10.22 5.06
N GLU A 65 -11.81 -10.11 3.77
CA GLU A 65 -11.34 -10.99 2.71
C GLU A 65 -9.82 -10.86 2.52
N ALA A 66 -9.33 -9.63 2.40
CA ALA A 66 -7.91 -9.35 2.29
C ALA A 66 -7.13 -9.85 3.52
N TRP A 67 -7.64 -9.56 4.72
CA TRP A 67 -7.04 -10.00 5.98
C TRP A 67 -6.92 -11.52 6.07
N SER A 68 -7.97 -12.25 5.69
CA SER A 68 -7.99 -13.71 5.70
C SER A 68 -6.89 -14.30 4.82
N VAL A 69 -6.77 -13.79 3.58
CA VAL A 69 -5.74 -14.23 2.62
C VAL A 69 -4.34 -13.95 3.17
N LEU A 70 -4.09 -12.72 3.65
CA LEU A 70 -2.79 -12.32 4.15
C LEU A 70 -2.36 -13.16 5.35
N ARG A 71 -3.27 -13.33 6.33
CA ARG A 71 -3.02 -14.15 7.51
C ARG A 71 -2.75 -15.61 7.13
N GLY A 72 -3.49 -16.18 6.19
CA GLY A 72 -3.26 -17.53 5.66
C GLY A 72 -1.89 -17.71 4.98
N LYS A 73 -1.27 -16.60 4.55
CA LYS A 73 0.09 -16.55 3.97
C LYS A 73 1.17 -16.14 4.97
N GLY A 74 0.83 -16.00 6.27
CA GLY A 74 1.77 -15.64 7.33
C GLY A 74 2.02 -14.13 7.51
N PHE A 75 1.23 -13.28 6.85
CA PHE A 75 1.28 -11.82 6.99
C PHE A 75 0.26 -11.36 8.04
N GLU A 76 0.65 -11.33 9.30
CA GLU A 76 -0.27 -11.11 10.44
C GLU A 76 -0.48 -9.63 10.77
N TRP A 77 0.50 -8.75 10.44
CA TRP A 77 0.55 -7.36 10.87
C TRP A 77 0.42 -6.41 9.66
N GLN A 78 -0.65 -6.54 8.89
CA GLN A 78 -0.86 -5.74 7.67
C GLN A 78 -2.10 -4.84 7.73
N PHE A 79 -2.83 -4.88 8.83
CA PHE A 79 -4.02 -4.08 9.06
C PHE A 79 -3.80 -3.04 10.15
N GLU A 80 -4.30 -1.83 9.92
CA GLU A 80 -4.33 -0.76 10.90
C GLU A 80 -5.70 -0.08 10.95
N GLY A 81 -6.26 0.04 12.13
CA GLY A 81 -7.55 0.69 12.40
C GLY A 81 -7.43 2.03 13.11
N ARG A 82 -8.57 2.52 13.64
CA ARG A 82 -8.67 3.72 14.49
C ARG A 82 -8.21 5.01 13.82
N TRP A 83 -8.70 5.23 12.61
CA TRP A 83 -8.42 6.42 11.83
C TRP A 83 -9.49 7.50 12.03
N LYS A 84 -9.08 8.76 11.96
CA LYS A 84 -9.93 9.86 11.55
C LYS A 84 -9.84 10.00 10.04
N HIS A 85 -10.96 10.36 9.43
CA HIS A 85 -11.07 10.48 7.99
C HIS A 85 -11.37 11.91 7.59
N VAL A 86 -10.77 12.37 6.50
CA VAL A 86 -11.14 13.61 5.83
C VAL A 86 -11.80 13.24 4.53
N HIS A 87 -13.00 13.78 4.29
CA HIS A 87 -13.80 13.55 3.08
C HIS A 87 -13.97 12.06 2.73
N LEU A 88 -14.51 11.29 3.68
CA LEU A 88 -14.82 9.88 3.43
C LEU A 88 -16.33 9.69 3.31
N GLU A 89 -16.81 9.43 2.09
CA GLU A 89 -18.15 8.94 1.88
C GLU A 89 -18.31 7.51 2.44
N ASP A 90 -19.53 7.12 2.78
CA ASP A 90 -19.80 5.86 3.48
C ASP A 90 -19.31 4.60 2.74
N THR A 91 -19.24 4.66 1.42
CA THR A 91 -18.85 3.55 0.53
C THR A 91 -17.49 3.76 -0.14
N ALA A 92 -16.79 4.87 0.16
CA ALA A 92 -15.53 5.17 -0.50
C ALA A 92 -14.45 4.16 -0.12
N THR A 93 -13.78 3.63 -1.13
CA THR A 93 -12.61 2.77 -1.00
C THR A 93 -11.45 3.40 -1.76
N MET A 94 -10.34 3.70 -1.06
CA MET A 94 -9.11 4.15 -1.68
C MET A 94 -8.20 2.95 -1.92
N VAL A 95 -7.74 2.80 -3.15
CA VAL A 95 -6.76 1.77 -3.54
C VAL A 95 -5.64 2.41 -4.32
N GLY A 96 -4.40 2.05 -4.01
CA GLY A 96 -3.23 2.53 -4.74
C GLY A 96 -1.94 1.89 -4.23
N ARG A 97 -0.81 2.31 -4.79
CA ARG A 97 0.52 1.80 -4.44
C ARG A 97 1.17 2.72 -3.42
N ALA A 98 1.75 2.17 -2.36
CA ALA A 98 2.37 2.96 -1.32
C ALA A 98 3.65 3.67 -1.83
N LEU A 99 3.67 5.00 -1.79
CA LEU A 99 4.90 5.75 -1.69
C LEU A 99 5.14 6.03 -0.20
N THR A 100 6.17 5.43 0.37
CA THR A 100 6.41 5.48 1.81
C THR A 100 7.32 6.63 2.21
N ALA A 101 7.03 7.26 3.36
CA ALA A 101 7.92 8.23 4.00
C ALA A 101 7.97 8.03 5.50
N THR A 102 9.11 8.32 6.10
CA THR A 102 9.27 8.30 7.56
C THR A 102 9.72 9.65 8.06
N PHE A 103 8.99 10.17 9.03
CA PHE A 103 9.34 11.36 9.78
C PHE A 103 9.73 10.99 11.21
N ALA A 104 10.52 11.84 11.84
CA ALA A 104 10.94 11.73 13.23
C ALA A 104 10.83 13.09 13.93
N PRO A 105 10.81 13.13 15.27
CA PRO A 105 10.94 14.37 16.00
C PRO A 105 12.19 15.13 15.57
N LYS A 106 12.05 16.44 15.41
CA LYS A 106 13.14 17.29 14.91
C LYS A 106 14.33 17.29 15.86
N ARG A 107 15.47 16.96 15.31
CA ARG A 107 16.78 17.02 15.97
C ARG A 107 17.69 17.91 15.13
N PRO A 108 18.11 19.10 15.62
CA PRO A 108 18.71 20.14 14.79
C PRO A 108 19.95 19.71 14.01
N ASP A 109 20.86 18.95 14.63
CA ASP A 109 22.09 18.46 14.01
C ASP A 109 21.82 17.50 12.85
N LEU A 110 20.89 16.54 13.04
CA LEU A 110 20.47 15.61 12.00
C LEU A 110 19.63 16.30 10.93
N ASP A 111 18.76 17.21 11.35
CA ASP A 111 17.88 17.99 10.48
C ASP A 111 18.64 18.80 9.44
N GLU A 112 19.73 19.46 9.87
CA GLU A 112 20.63 20.20 8.97
C GLU A 112 21.33 19.26 7.98
N ALA A 113 21.88 18.13 8.47
CA ALA A 113 22.57 17.15 7.65
C ALA A 113 21.67 16.54 6.58
N LEU A 114 20.44 16.12 6.94
CA LEU A 114 19.46 15.57 6.02
C LEU A 114 18.97 16.61 5.01
N THR A 115 18.76 17.86 5.45
CA THR A 115 18.38 18.96 4.56
C THR A 115 19.46 19.22 3.50
N LYS A 116 20.73 19.32 3.93
CA LYS A 116 21.84 19.50 3.01
C LYS A 116 21.94 18.37 2.00
N LYS A 117 21.76 17.13 2.46
CA LYS A 117 21.81 15.94 1.63
C LYS A 117 20.68 15.92 0.60
N GLY A 118 19.42 16.08 1.01
CA GLY A 118 18.27 16.07 0.10
C GLY A 118 18.35 17.19 -0.94
N ARG A 119 18.82 18.38 -0.56
CA ARG A 119 19.11 19.44 -1.54
C ARG A 119 20.20 19.05 -2.53
N GLY A 120 21.21 18.32 -2.09
CA GLY A 120 22.25 17.74 -2.96
C GLY A 120 21.71 16.68 -3.91
N GLU A 121 20.63 16.00 -3.54
CA GLU A 121 19.88 15.04 -4.36
C GLU A 121 18.86 15.75 -5.31
N GLY A 122 18.75 17.07 -5.28
CA GLY A 122 17.90 17.86 -6.17
C GLY A 122 16.53 18.24 -5.59
N HIS A 123 16.21 17.85 -4.35
CA HIS A 123 14.96 18.24 -3.72
C HIS A 123 14.88 19.73 -3.38
N VAL A 124 13.73 20.33 -3.60
CA VAL A 124 13.49 21.76 -3.36
C VAL A 124 12.37 21.98 -2.33
N GLY A 125 12.32 23.17 -1.73
CA GLY A 125 11.26 23.56 -0.78
C GLY A 125 11.37 22.90 0.59
N GLY A 126 10.21 22.74 1.23
CA GLY A 126 10.08 22.09 2.54
C GLY A 126 10.17 20.58 2.42
N ARG A 127 10.81 19.93 3.38
CA ARG A 127 11.05 18.48 3.32
C ARG A 127 9.77 17.64 3.32
N ASN A 128 8.68 18.15 3.86
CA ASN A 128 7.36 17.50 3.79
C ASN A 128 6.77 17.49 2.37
N SER A 129 7.27 18.33 1.45
CA SER A 129 6.86 18.28 0.04
C SER A 129 7.68 17.31 -0.81
N TRP A 130 8.88 16.90 -0.40
CA TRP A 130 9.76 16.06 -1.22
C TRP A 130 9.15 14.71 -1.62
N PRO A 131 8.46 13.96 -0.74
CA PRO A 131 7.78 12.73 -1.16
C PRO A 131 6.66 13.00 -2.19
N ILE A 132 6.03 14.19 -2.15
CA ILE A 132 4.93 14.55 -3.03
C ILE A 132 5.40 14.68 -4.48
N ASP A 133 6.62 15.20 -4.69
CA ASP A 133 7.23 15.35 -6.02
C ASP A 133 7.56 13.99 -6.67
N MET A 134 7.57 12.90 -5.89
CA MET A 134 7.86 11.53 -6.36
C MET A 134 6.60 10.68 -6.57
N LEU A 135 5.40 11.23 -6.33
CA LEU A 135 4.15 10.52 -6.54
C LEU A 135 3.87 10.31 -8.01
N GLU A 136 3.49 9.10 -8.36
CA GLU A 136 2.99 8.70 -9.68
C GLU A 136 1.48 8.47 -9.64
N THR A 137 0.83 8.50 -10.79
CA THR A 137 -0.62 8.20 -10.88
C THR A 137 -0.94 6.82 -10.32
N GLY A 138 -1.93 6.77 -9.41
CA GLY A 138 -2.33 5.56 -8.70
C GLY A 138 -1.53 5.30 -7.41
N ASP A 139 -0.63 6.20 -7.01
CA ASP A 139 0.04 6.10 -5.71
C ASP A 139 -0.87 6.57 -4.56
N VAL A 140 -0.60 6.06 -3.37
CA VAL A 140 -1.08 6.59 -2.10
C VAL A 140 0.14 7.04 -1.29
N TYR A 141 0.12 8.28 -0.81
CA TYR A 141 1.19 8.77 0.06
C TYR A 141 1.01 8.22 1.47
N VAL A 142 1.91 7.34 1.89
CA VAL A 142 1.89 6.66 3.20
C VAL A 142 3.02 7.20 4.06
N ALA A 143 2.71 7.86 5.18
CA ALA A 143 3.74 8.46 6.03
C ALA A 143 3.61 8.07 7.50
N ASN A 144 4.71 7.59 8.05
CA ASN A 144 4.90 7.50 9.49
C ASN A 144 5.37 8.86 10.02
N ALA A 145 4.55 9.51 10.81
CA ALA A 145 4.87 10.73 11.54
C ALA A 145 4.77 10.53 13.06
N PHE A 146 5.01 9.30 13.54
CA PHE A 146 5.05 8.92 14.98
C PHE A 146 3.85 9.43 15.80
N GLY A 147 2.67 9.58 15.19
CA GLY A 147 1.48 10.12 15.88
C GLY A 147 1.57 11.61 16.21
N SER A 148 2.48 12.37 15.59
CA SER A 148 2.69 13.78 15.88
C SER A 148 1.41 14.61 15.72
N TYR A 149 1.18 15.54 16.64
CA TYR A 149 -0.04 16.36 16.74
C TYR A 149 0.26 17.85 16.54
N GLU A 150 0.57 18.60 17.61
CA GLU A 150 0.99 19.99 17.52
C GLU A 150 2.39 20.08 16.89
N GLY A 151 2.62 21.00 15.97
CA GLY A 151 3.87 21.11 15.21
C GLY A 151 4.10 19.97 14.21
N GLY A 152 3.14 19.05 14.14
CA GLY A 152 3.20 17.82 13.38
C GLY A 152 2.48 17.74 12.04
N PRO A 153 1.46 18.60 11.73
CA PRO A 153 0.71 18.44 10.50
C PRO A 153 1.59 18.42 9.25
N LEU A 154 1.58 17.27 8.54
CA LEU A 154 2.46 17.08 7.38
C LEU A 154 2.01 17.91 6.18
N ILE A 155 0.69 18.03 5.99
CA ILE A 155 0.08 18.71 4.84
C ILE A 155 -1.06 19.60 5.27
N GLY A 156 -1.39 20.56 4.40
CA GLY A 156 -2.57 21.39 4.39
C GLY A 156 -3.11 21.50 2.98
N GLY A 157 -4.01 22.46 2.70
CA GLY A 157 -4.72 22.58 1.43
C GLY A 157 -3.84 22.56 0.18
N ASN A 158 -2.73 23.29 0.15
CA ASN A 158 -1.85 23.33 -1.03
C ASN A 158 -1.19 21.99 -1.31
N LEU A 159 -0.65 21.33 -0.27
CA LEU A 159 0.06 20.06 -0.45
C LEU A 159 -0.91 18.90 -0.75
N SER A 160 -2.11 18.89 -0.17
CA SER A 160 -3.14 17.92 -0.53
C SER A 160 -3.58 18.07 -1.98
N THR A 161 -3.71 19.31 -2.48
CA THR A 161 -3.98 19.57 -3.90
C THR A 161 -2.86 19.02 -4.81
N ALA A 162 -1.59 19.19 -4.42
CA ALA A 162 -0.46 18.65 -5.17
C ALA A 162 -0.44 17.12 -5.17
N ILE A 163 -0.71 16.48 -4.01
CA ILE A 163 -0.83 15.04 -3.89
C ILE A 163 -1.90 14.51 -4.83
N PHE A 164 -3.11 15.06 -4.75
CA PHE A 164 -4.23 14.61 -5.58
C PHE A 164 -3.96 14.81 -7.07
N LYS A 165 -3.36 15.94 -7.45
CA LYS A 165 -2.95 16.19 -8.84
C LYS A 165 -1.96 15.14 -9.36
N ASN A 166 -0.98 14.76 -8.56
CA ASN A 166 0.08 13.86 -8.99
C ASN A 166 -0.38 12.39 -8.99
N SER A 167 -1.11 11.98 -7.95
CA SER A 167 -1.46 10.57 -7.75
C SER A 167 -2.90 10.20 -8.14
N GLY A 168 -3.82 11.15 -8.13
CA GLY A 168 -5.27 10.89 -8.23
C GLY A 168 -5.85 10.23 -6.98
N ASN A 169 -5.08 10.17 -5.87
CA ASN A 169 -5.42 9.54 -4.61
C ASN A 169 -5.16 10.47 -3.41
N GLY A 170 -5.41 9.93 -2.23
CA GLY A 170 -5.21 10.60 -0.96
C GLY A 170 -4.00 10.09 -0.19
N VAL A 171 -4.13 10.09 1.15
CA VAL A 171 -3.02 9.82 2.06
C VAL A 171 -3.41 8.88 3.19
N VAL A 172 -2.40 8.18 3.72
CA VAL A 172 -2.45 7.43 5.00
C VAL A 172 -1.30 7.91 5.88
N PHE A 173 -1.62 8.69 6.92
CA PHE A 173 -0.61 9.28 7.80
C PHE A 173 -0.76 8.82 9.24
N ASP A 174 0.22 8.16 9.77
CA ASP A 174 0.34 7.95 11.21
C ASP A 174 0.83 9.24 11.89
N GLY A 175 -0.01 10.26 11.81
CA GLY A 175 0.23 11.62 12.22
C GLY A 175 -0.95 12.54 11.95
N SER A 176 -0.71 13.85 11.91
CA SER A 176 -1.75 14.87 11.76
C SER A 176 -1.67 15.64 10.43
N VAL A 177 -2.79 16.27 10.10
CA VAL A 177 -2.96 17.21 8.98
C VAL A 177 -3.61 18.49 9.44
N ARG A 178 -3.72 19.50 8.56
CA ARG A 178 -4.44 20.75 8.80
C ARG A 178 -5.28 21.15 7.59
N ASP A 179 -6.01 22.24 7.70
CA ASP A 179 -6.83 22.81 6.62
C ASP A 179 -7.92 21.85 6.12
N ILE A 180 -8.58 21.12 7.04
CA ILE A 180 -9.58 20.07 6.76
C ILE A 180 -10.67 20.60 5.82
N ALA A 181 -11.24 21.78 6.08
CA ALA A 181 -12.30 22.35 5.25
C ALA A 181 -11.90 22.56 3.78
N GLN A 182 -10.60 22.77 3.51
CA GLN A 182 -10.10 22.84 2.13
C GLN A 182 -9.97 21.45 1.50
N MET A 183 -9.51 20.46 2.27
CA MET A 183 -9.43 19.08 1.80
C MET A 183 -10.81 18.50 1.47
N GLU A 184 -11.83 18.82 2.27
CA GLU A 184 -13.22 18.39 2.06
C GLU A 184 -13.87 18.96 0.79
N THR A 185 -13.29 20.00 0.17
CA THR A 185 -13.76 20.53 -1.10
C THR A 185 -13.18 19.83 -2.34
N MET A 186 -12.24 18.88 -2.16
CA MET A 186 -11.60 18.18 -3.26
C MET A 186 -12.28 16.83 -3.50
N ASP A 187 -13.14 16.77 -4.51
CA ASP A 187 -13.82 15.52 -4.90
C ASP A 187 -12.80 14.41 -5.21
N GLY A 188 -12.94 13.28 -4.54
CA GLY A 188 -12.07 12.11 -4.71
C GLY A 188 -10.80 12.12 -3.85
N PHE A 189 -10.43 13.21 -3.21
CA PHE A 189 -9.34 13.20 -2.23
C PHE A 189 -9.83 12.66 -0.89
N THR A 190 -9.16 11.68 -0.34
CA THR A 190 -9.46 11.11 0.97
C THR A 190 -8.20 11.01 1.82
N ALA A 191 -8.36 11.09 3.15
CA ALA A 191 -7.23 10.98 4.07
C ALA A 191 -7.58 10.12 5.28
N TRP A 192 -6.72 9.15 5.58
CA TRP A 192 -6.68 8.41 6.84
C TRP A 192 -5.56 8.97 7.70
N VAL A 193 -5.91 9.62 8.81
CA VAL A 193 -4.97 10.32 9.69
C VAL A 193 -5.25 10.02 11.15
N ARG A 194 -4.30 10.27 12.03
CA ARG A 194 -4.55 10.12 13.47
C ARG A 194 -5.32 11.30 14.05
N ASP A 195 -4.99 12.52 13.56
CA ASP A 195 -5.66 13.73 14.03
C ASP A 195 -5.45 14.91 13.07
N TRP A 196 -5.95 16.08 13.45
CA TRP A 196 -5.68 17.35 12.81
C TRP A 196 -5.42 18.45 13.83
N HIS A 197 -4.54 19.39 13.50
CA HIS A 197 -4.16 20.52 14.33
C HIS A 197 -3.90 21.75 13.45
N PRO A 198 -4.23 22.99 13.89
CA PRO A 198 -4.04 24.18 13.07
C PRO A 198 -2.59 24.63 12.88
N SER A 199 -1.63 24.06 13.60
CA SER A 199 -0.21 24.39 13.41
C SER A 199 0.32 23.94 12.05
N TYR A 200 1.45 24.51 11.62
CA TYR A 200 2.21 24.00 10.49
C TYR A 200 3.28 22.99 10.97
N ASN A 201 3.93 22.30 10.04
CA ASN A 201 4.99 21.35 10.32
C ASN A 201 6.29 22.09 10.70
N TYR A 202 6.69 22.03 11.96
CA TYR A 202 7.96 22.60 12.45
C TYR A 202 8.73 21.67 13.40
N ASP A 203 8.08 20.65 13.96
CA ASP A 203 8.68 19.72 14.91
C ASP A 203 9.04 18.35 14.31
N ASN A 204 8.74 18.14 13.03
CA ASN A 204 9.06 16.92 12.30
C ASN A 204 10.22 17.14 11.33
N MET A 205 11.05 16.13 11.16
CA MET A 205 12.03 16.06 10.09
C MET A 205 11.82 14.79 9.25
N LEU A 206 11.90 14.89 7.94
CA LEU A 206 11.88 13.76 7.03
C LEU A 206 13.20 12.99 7.16
N VAL A 207 13.09 11.69 7.42
CA VAL A 207 14.26 10.79 7.60
C VAL A 207 14.50 9.96 6.34
N SER A 208 13.43 9.46 5.72
CA SER A 208 13.55 8.62 4.52
C SER A 208 12.30 8.65 3.65
N ILE A 209 12.49 8.37 2.35
CA ILE A 209 11.46 8.14 1.35
C ILE A 209 11.72 6.76 0.76
N ASN A 210 10.67 6.03 0.35
CA ASN A 210 10.74 4.71 -0.28
C ASN A 210 11.61 3.70 0.47
N ARG A 211 11.53 3.71 1.82
CA ARG A 211 12.07 2.68 2.70
C ARG A 211 10.93 2.03 3.48
N PRO A 212 11.16 0.84 4.06
CA PRO A 212 10.19 0.24 4.98
C PRO A 212 9.79 1.23 6.06
N THR A 213 8.50 1.39 6.29
CA THR A 213 7.97 2.29 7.32
C THR A 213 6.92 1.57 8.15
N ARG A 214 6.68 2.05 9.37
CA ARG A 214 5.69 1.50 10.26
C ARG A 214 4.48 2.44 10.32
N ILE A 215 3.29 1.90 10.13
CA ILE A 215 2.02 2.60 10.27
C ILE A 215 1.22 1.90 11.36
N GLY A 216 1.15 2.51 12.54
CA GLY A 216 0.65 1.80 13.71
C GLY A 216 1.44 0.53 13.98
N ASP A 217 0.80 -0.63 13.91
CA ASP A 217 1.46 -1.93 14.05
C ASP A 217 1.85 -2.58 12.71
N ALA A 218 1.36 -2.04 11.58
CA ALA A 218 1.67 -2.57 10.26
C ALA A 218 3.05 -2.14 9.76
N LEU A 219 3.79 -3.07 9.14
CA LEU A 219 4.99 -2.78 8.36
C LEU A 219 4.63 -2.60 6.89
N VAL A 220 5.00 -1.47 6.32
CA VAL A 220 4.68 -1.11 4.94
C VAL A 220 5.95 -0.98 4.13
N LEU A 221 5.99 -1.65 2.99
CA LEU A 221 7.08 -1.54 2.03
C LEU A 221 6.68 -0.60 0.87
N PRO A 222 7.67 0.02 0.20
CA PRO A 222 7.41 0.77 -1.02
C PRO A 222 6.73 -0.09 -2.09
N GLY A 223 5.60 0.39 -2.63
CA GLY A 223 4.83 -0.34 -3.65
C GLY A 223 3.82 -1.35 -3.11
N ASP A 224 3.69 -1.54 -1.78
CA ASP A 224 2.57 -2.29 -1.21
C ASP A 224 1.24 -1.71 -1.69
N VAL A 225 0.26 -2.57 -1.94
CA VAL A 225 -1.08 -2.09 -2.28
C VAL A 225 -1.79 -1.65 -1.00
N VAL A 226 -2.21 -0.41 -0.98
CA VAL A 226 -3.05 0.17 0.06
C VAL A 226 -4.50 -0.10 -0.30
N LEU A 227 -5.23 -0.76 0.57
CA LEU A 227 -6.69 -0.90 0.53
C LEU A 227 -7.25 -0.23 1.78
N ALA A 228 -7.94 0.89 1.61
CA ALA A 228 -8.43 1.69 2.71
C ALA A 228 -9.90 2.03 2.54
N ASN A 229 -10.68 1.78 3.59
CA ASN A 229 -12.10 2.14 3.66
C ASN A 229 -12.45 2.59 5.09
N ARG A 230 -13.74 2.73 5.39
CA ARG A 230 -14.21 3.13 6.73
C ARG A 230 -13.72 2.21 7.86
N GLY A 231 -13.52 0.92 7.60
CA GLY A 231 -13.07 -0.06 8.59
C GLY A 231 -11.59 0.09 8.99
N GLY A 232 -10.78 0.66 8.11
CA GLY A 232 -9.34 0.81 8.33
C GLY A 232 -8.52 0.76 7.05
N VAL A 233 -7.25 0.43 7.21
CA VAL A 233 -6.28 0.35 6.11
C VAL A 233 -5.56 -0.99 6.15
N MET A 234 -5.52 -1.66 5.01
CA MET A 234 -4.75 -2.88 4.78
C MET A 234 -3.58 -2.56 3.84
N PHE A 235 -2.41 -3.09 4.16
CA PHE A 235 -1.21 -3.00 3.33
C PHE A 235 -0.90 -4.39 2.76
N ILE A 236 -1.07 -4.55 1.46
CA ILE A 236 -1.02 -5.84 0.78
C ILE A 236 0.29 -5.95 0.00
N PRO A 237 1.15 -6.94 0.28
CA PRO A 237 2.34 -7.18 -0.52
C PRO A 237 1.99 -7.33 -2.01
N PRO A 238 2.72 -6.68 -2.93
CA PRO A 238 2.42 -6.69 -4.37
C PRO A 238 2.24 -8.08 -4.95
N ALA A 239 3.06 -9.04 -4.52
CA ALA A 239 3.00 -10.43 -4.97
C ALA A 239 1.70 -11.16 -4.57
N LEU A 240 0.96 -10.64 -3.59
CA LEU A 240 -0.31 -11.23 -3.13
C LEU A 240 -1.54 -10.47 -3.65
N ALA A 241 -1.38 -9.34 -4.31
CA ALA A 241 -2.50 -8.49 -4.72
C ALA A 241 -3.50 -9.23 -5.63
N GLU A 242 -3.01 -9.96 -6.62
CA GLU A 242 -3.87 -10.74 -7.53
C GLU A 242 -4.57 -11.89 -6.80
N LEU A 243 -3.86 -12.59 -5.90
CA LEU A 243 -4.45 -13.67 -5.10
C LEU A 243 -5.57 -13.12 -4.20
N VAL A 244 -5.35 -11.97 -3.55
CA VAL A 244 -6.37 -11.31 -2.71
C VAL A 244 -7.62 -11.01 -3.53
N VAL A 245 -7.47 -10.37 -4.69
CA VAL A 245 -8.60 -10.05 -5.57
C VAL A 245 -9.36 -11.30 -6.00
N LYS A 246 -8.67 -12.31 -6.54
CA LYS A 246 -9.31 -13.55 -7.01
C LYS A 246 -10.03 -14.30 -5.89
N THR A 247 -9.43 -14.36 -4.70
CA THR A 247 -10.05 -15.01 -3.54
C THR A 247 -11.28 -14.25 -3.06
N ALA A 248 -11.19 -12.92 -2.97
CA ALA A 248 -12.32 -12.07 -2.57
C ALA A 248 -13.51 -12.22 -3.54
N GLU A 249 -13.25 -12.17 -4.84
CA GLU A 249 -14.29 -12.36 -5.86
C GLU A 249 -14.99 -13.71 -5.73
N LEU A 250 -14.25 -14.79 -5.45
CA LEU A 250 -14.84 -16.10 -5.20
C LEU A 250 -15.73 -16.09 -3.94
N VAL A 251 -15.24 -15.51 -2.84
CA VAL A 251 -16.02 -15.40 -1.59
C VAL A 251 -17.31 -14.62 -1.84
N GLN A 252 -17.23 -13.49 -2.55
CA GLN A 252 -18.39 -12.67 -2.88
C GLN A 252 -19.42 -13.42 -3.73
N LEU A 253 -18.99 -14.21 -4.71
CA LEU A 253 -19.90 -15.06 -5.49
C LEU A 253 -20.63 -16.08 -4.60
N ARG A 254 -19.92 -16.70 -3.65
CA ARG A 254 -20.50 -17.63 -2.68
C ARG A 254 -21.51 -16.92 -1.76
N ASP A 255 -21.18 -15.72 -1.32
CA ASP A 255 -22.06 -14.90 -0.47
C ASP A 255 -23.33 -14.49 -1.23
N MET A 256 -23.20 -14.03 -2.49
CA MET A 256 -24.34 -13.68 -3.33
C MET A 256 -25.29 -14.87 -3.49
N PHE A 257 -24.77 -16.04 -3.82
CA PHE A 257 -25.54 -17.29 -3.89
C PHE A 257 -26.19 -17.64 -2.56
N GLY A 258 -25.42 -17.61 -1.47
CA GLY A 258 -25.89 -17.94 -0.13
C GLY A 258 -27.01 -17.00 0.33
N PHE A 259 -26.88 -15.70 0.11
CA PHE A 259 -27.92 -14.72 0.45
C PHE A 259 -29.22 -14.95 -0.35
N GLU A 260 -29.10 -15.28 -1.62
CA GLU A 260 -30.28 -15.59 -2.45
C GLU A 260 -30.99 -16.85 -1.97
N ARG A 261 -30.26 -17.95 -1.78
CA ARG A 261 -30.80 -19.23 -1.32
C ARG A 261 -31.41 -19.17 0.09
N ILE A 262 -30.84 -18.34 0.98
CA ILE A 262 -31.42 -18.09 2.32
C ILE A 262 -32.73 -17.31 2.17
N LYS A 263 -32.80 -16.28 1.34
CA LYS A 263 -34.03 -15.48 1.11
C LYS A 263 -35.15 -16.30 0.51
N GLU A 264 -34.83 -17.25 -0.38
CA GLU A 264 -35.75 -18.18 -0.97
C GLU A 264 -36.21 -19.30 -0.02
N GLY A 265 -35.49 -19.49 1.10
CA GLY A 265 -35.73 -20.60 2.03
C GLY A 265 -35.24 -21.96 1.51
N THR A 266 -34.40 -21.98 0.47
CA THR A 266 -33.81 -23.19 -0.10
C THR A 266 -32.82 -23.84 0.85
N TYR A 267 -31.97 -23.02 1.48
CA TYR A 267 -31.01 -23.45 2.51
C TYR A 267 -31.15 -22.63 3.78
N THR A 268 -30.86 -23.27 4.90
CA THR A 268 -30.77 -22.59 6.21
C THR A 268 -29.46 -21.84 6.34
N PRO A 269 -29.36 -20.80 7.21
CA PRO A 269 -28.10 -20.13 7.51
C PRO A 269 -26.99 -21.11 7.96
N GLY A 270 -27.33 -22.12 8.78
CA GLY A 270 -26.36 -23.12 9.24
C GLY A 270 -25.83 -24.04 8.13
N GLN A 271 -26.60 -24.24 7.04
CA GLN A 271 -26.12 -24.97 5.87
C GLN A 271 -25.18 -24.12 5.02
N ILE A 272 -25.48 -22.84 4.85
CA ILE A 272 -24.63 -21.90 4.08
C ILE A 272 -23.31 -21.61 4.79
N ASP A 273 -23.34 -21.52 6.12
CA ASP A 273 -22.20 -21.09 6.96
C ASP A 273 -21.23 -22.25 7.31
N GLN A 274 -21.36 -23.40 6.67
CA GLN A 274 -20.47 -24.55 6.84
C GLN A 274 -19.91 -25.03 5.50
N ARG A 275 -19.10 -26.10 5.54
CA ARG A 275 -18.67 -26.74 4.29
C ARG A 275 -19.89 -27.26 3.52
N TRP A 276 -20.00 -26.85 2.28
CA TRP A 276 -21.12 -27.22 1.42
C TRP A 276 -21.09 -28.68 1.02
N THR A 277 -22.28 -29.26 0.85
CA THR A 277 -22.46 -30.60 0.30
C THR A 277 -22.29 -30.60 -1.22
N ASP A 278 -22.09 -31.76 -1.82
CA ASP A 278 -21.97 -31.89 -3.28
C ASP A 278 -23.24 -31.39 -4.02
N GLU A 279 -24.41 -31.47 -3.38
CA GLU A 279 -25.64 -30.93 -3.91
C GLU A 279 -25.64 -29.41 -3.94
N MET A 280 -25.16 -28.77 -2.88
CA MET A 280 -25.02 -27.32 -2.80
C MET A 280 -23.98 -26.81 -3.80
N GLU A 281 -22.85 -27.50 -3.93
CA GLU A 281 -21.81 -27.15 -4.90
C GLU A 281 -22.33 -27.27 -6.34
N LYS A 282 -23.16 -28.25 -6.62
CA LYS A 282 -23.85 -28.40 -7.92
C LYS A 282 -24.88 -27.29 -8.17
N ASP A 283 -25.69 -26.93 -7.17
CA ASP A 283 -26.60 -25.79 -7.25
C ASP A 283 -25.82 -24.47 -7.47
N PHE A 284 -24.76 -24.25 -6.76
CA PHE A 284 -23.89 -23.08 -6.97
C PHE A 284 -23.31 -23.04 -8.39
N SER A 285 -22.83 -24.18 -8.90
CA SER A 285 -22.32 -24.25 -10.27
C SER A 285 -23.41 -23.93 -11.32
N GLN A 286 -24.63 -24.39 -11.10
CA GLN A 286 -25.77 -24.07 -11.96
C GLN A 286 -26.10 -22.57 -11.86
N TRP A 287 -26.18 -22.04 -10.65
CA TRP A 287 -26.45 -20.62 -10.40
C TRP A 287 -25.39 -19.71 -11.06
N LEU A 288 -24.10 -20.05 -10.99
CA LEU A 288 -23.04 -19.31 -11.69
C LEU A 288 -23.27 -19.29 -13.21
N ASN A 289 -23.62 -20.41 -13.81
CA ASN A 289 -23.92 -20.50 -15.25
C ASN A 289 -25.13 -19.65 -15.64
N ASP A 290 -26.19 -19.69 -14.83
CA ASP A 290 -27.44 -18.97 -15.12
C ASP A 290 -27.26 -17.44 -14.96
N HIS A 291 -26.33 -16.99 -14.15
CA HIS A 291 -26.12 -15.58 -13.85
C HIS A 291 -24.79 -15.00 -14.43
N ILE A 292 -24.03 -15.77 -15.21
CA ILE A 292 -22.65 -15.43 -15.64
C ILE A 292 -22.54 -14.03 -16.30
N ASP A 293 -23.58 -13.55 -16.96
CA ASP A 293 -23.61 -12.25 -17.61
C ASP A 293 -23.90 -11.07 -16.69
N ALA A 294 -24.42 -11.34 -15.49
CA ALA A 294 -24.83 -10.33 -14.51
C ALA A 294 -23.88 -10.23 -13.31
N LEU A 295 -22.97 -11.19 -13.15
CA LEU A 295 -22.05 -11.23 -12.02
C LEU A 295 -20.93 -10.20 -12.15
N PRO A 296 -20.43 -9.62 -11.04
CA PRO A 296 -19.40 -8.57 -11.05
C PRO A 296 -17.98 -9.09 -11.27
N VAL A 297 -17.82 -10.38 -11.56
CA VAL A 297 -16.53 -11.05 -11.76
C VAL A 297 -16.32 -11.34 -13.25
N PRO A 298 -15.09 -11.22 -13.79
CA PRO A 298 -14.82 -11.55 -15.19
C PRO A 298 -15.29 -12.96 -15.57
N LYS A 299 -16.00 -13.09 -16.71
CA LYS A 299 -16.56 -14.37 -17.19
C LYS A 299 -15.51 -15.48 -17.29
N GLU A 300 -14.34 -15.13 -17.78
CA GLU A 300 -13.21 -16.06 -17.93
C GLU A 300 -12.82 -16.67 -16.59
N GLN A 301 -12.82 -15.87 -15.53
CA GLN A 301 -12.52 -16.34 -14.18
C GLN A 301 -13.62 -17.25 -13.64
N ILE A 302 -14.91 -16.92 -13.86
CA ILE A 302 -16.03 -17.80 -13.50
C ILE A 302 -15.94 -19.12 -14.24
N GLN A 303 -15.58 -19.10 -15.52
CA GLN A 303 -15.40 -20.31 -16.32
C GLN A 303 -14.22 -21.17 -15.83
N GLU A 304 -13.13 -20.55 -15.34
CA GLU A 304 -12.03 -21.26 -14.70
C GLU A 304 -12.47 -21.91 -13.39
N LEU A 305 -13.18 -21.20 -12.53
CA LEU A 305 -13.76 -21.72 -11.29
C LEU A 305 -14.65 -22.95 -11.54
N LEU A 306 -15.52 -22.88 -12.55
CA LEU A 306 -16.40 -23.98 -12.92
C LEU A 306 -15.63 -25.24 -13.39
N LYS A 307 -14.42 -25.07 -13.95
CA LYS A 307 -13.56 -26.20 -14.38
C LYS A 307 -12.80 -26.83 -13.22
N GLU A 308 -12.30 -25.99 -12.31
CA GLU A 308 -11.35 -26.41 -11.28
C GLU A 308 -12.03 -27.01 -10.03
N ARG A 309 -13.32 -26.72 -9.77
CA ARG A 309 -14.01 -27.10 -8.53
C ARG A 309 -13.17 -26.89 -7.28
N THR A 310 -12.66 -25.67 -7.12
CA THR A 310 -11.67 -25.33 -6.06
C THR A 310 -12.31 -24.87 -4.73
N TRP A 311 -13.60 -24.98 -4.53
CA TRP A 311 -14.32 -24.64 -3.30
C TRP A 311 -14.67 -25.87 -2.43
#